data_471b656ecaa0b2ae55e9095bfdad45c6
#
_entry.id   471b656ecaa0b2ae55e9095bfdad45c6
#
_cell.length_a   1.000
_cell.length_b   1.000
_cell.length_c   1.000
_cell.angle_alpha   90.00
_cell.angle_beta   90.00
_cell.angle_gamma   90.00
#
_symmetry.space_group_name_H-M   'P 1'
#
loop_
_entity.id
_entity.type
_entity.pdbx_description
1 polymer ?
#
loop_
_entity_poly.entity_id
_entity_poly.type
_entity_poly.pdbx_seq_one_letter_code
_entity_poly.pdbx_strand_id
1 'polypeptide(L)'
;MAGEKVYRWSFIDRASIAVINLVTNLILARLLTQGDFGLLAMVALFTVIAADLSGCGLSDGLIHKPNPTESDYSTVFIFNSAVGLTLGSAFFLSAPLWANFFGYSEITSIMRIFGVSFFFQTMGYVQETRLRKQLKMKTVCLVRVGATLTVSVMAIIVALLGGGYYALVCTQILLNFIIFIYYTIASRWFPRLQFSKQAFREFFSYGFHLMLAYLATIIERNINPAVLGRYYNPAEATLKDVTITLRPSSFWTLGLINVD
;
A
#
# COMPACT_ATOMS: atom_id res chain seq x y z
N MET A 1 22.67 11.23 16.51
CA MET A 1 22.54 12.14 15.36
C MET A 1 21.96 11.50 14.08
N ALA A 2 22.43 10.33 13.59
CA ALA A 2 21.84 9.72 12.38
C ALA A 2 20.42 9.18 12.63
N GLY A 3 20.17 8.50 13.73
CA GLY A 3 18.85 7.97 14.11
C GLY A 3 17.79 9.07 14.24
N GLU A 4 18.11 10.17 14.90
CA GLU A 4 17.19 11.28 15.11
C GLU A 4 16.71 11.91 13.79
N LYS A 5 17.61 12.03 12.80
CA LYS A 5 17.25 12.50 11.47
C LYS A 5 16.30 11.53 10.75
N VAL A 6 16.49 10.23 10.93
CA VAL A 6 15.61 9.19 10.35
C VAL A 6 14.20 9.29 10.94
N TYR A 7 14.07 9.40 12.27
CA TYR A 7 12.77 9.56 12.93
C TYR A 7 12.04 10.83 12.49
N ARG A 8 12.73 11.95 12.44
CA ARG A 8 12.15 13.24 12.00
C ARG A 8 11.61 13.16 10.58
N TRP A 9 12.36 12.60 9.63
CA TRP A 9 11.90 12.45 8.24
C TRP A 9 10.75 11.45 8.11
N SER A 10 10.74 10.37 8.89
CA SER A 10 9.64 9.41 8.91
C SER A 10 8.36 10.03 9.49
N PHE A 11 8.47 10.89 10.49
CA PHE A 11 7.33 11.62 11.05
C PHE A 11 6.77 12.64 10.04
N ILE A 12 7.66 13.44 9.41
CA ILE A 12 7.27 14.42 8.38
C ILE A 12 6.57 13.71 7.21
N ASP A 13 7.09 12.57 6.75
CA ASP A 13 6.50 11.76 5.69
C ASP A 13 5.04 11.39 6.02
N ARG A 14 4.83 10.76 7.17
CA ARG A 14 3.50 10.32 7.60
C ARG A 14 2.53 11.49 7.82
N ALA A 15 2.98 12.54 8.49
CA ALA A 15 2.16 13.70 8.76
C ALA A 15 1.77 14.44 7.47
N SER A 16 2.72 14.65 6.56
CA SER A 16 2.47 15.33 5.28
C SER A 16 1.48 14.55 4.43
N ILE A 17 1.68 13.23 4.28
CA ILE A 17 0.77 12.38 3.50
C ILE A 17 -0.62 12.35 4.13
N ALA A 18 -0.73 12.27 5.47
CA ALA A 18 -2.02 12.29 6.15
C ALA A 18 -2.78 13.60 5.91
N VAL A 19 -2.10 14.75 5.99
CA VAL A 19 -2.70 16.06 5.72
C VAL A 19 -3.14 16.18 4.26
N ILE A 20 -2.28 15.79 3.30
CA ILE A 20 -2.60 15.83 1.87
C ILE A 20 -3.83 14.96 1.59
N ASN A 21 -3.86 13.73 2.09
CA ASN A 21 -4.99 12.82 1.90
C ASN A 21 -6.27 13.35 2.54
N LEU A 22 -6.19 13.94 3.74
CA LEU A 22 -7.34 14.54 4.40
C LEU A 22 -7.94 15.66 3.53
N VAL A 23 -7.10 16.61 3.10
CA VAL A 23 -7.54 17.73 2.25
C VAL A 23 -8.11 17.23 0.93
N THR A 24 -7.42 16.30 0.28
CA THR A 24 -7.86 15.70 -0.99
C THR A 24 -9.22 15.01 -0.83
N ASN A 25 -9.37 14.17 0.20
CA ASN A 25 -10.63 13.47 0.46
C ASN A 25 -11.78 14.43 0.78
N LEU A 26 -11.53 15.52 1.53
CA LEU A 26 -12.54 16.54 1.79
C LEU A 26 -13.01 17.26 0.52
N ILE A 27 -12.08 17.54 -0.41
CA ILE A 27 -12.41 18.16 -1.69
C ILE A 27 -13.18 17.17 -2.56
N LEU A 28 -12.69 15.93 -2.68
CA LEU A 28 -13.34 14.88 -3.47
C LEU A 28 -14.73 14.53 -2.93
N ALA A 29 -14.92 14.53 -1.61
CA ALA A 29 -16.23 14.29 -0.99
C ALA A 29 -17.29 15.35 -1.33
N ARG A 30 -16.87 16.55 -1.75
CA ARG A 30 -17.78 17.59 -2.25
C ARG A 30 -18.05 17.51 -3.75
N LEU A 31 -17.15 16.89 -4.50
CA LEU A 31 -17.21 16.82 -5.97
C LEU A 31 -17.84 15.52 -6.47
N LEU A 32 -17.70 14.44 -5.69
CA LEU A 32 -18.13 13.10 -6.05
C LEU A 32 -19.42 12.70 -5.35
N THR A 33 -20.14 11.73 -5.90
CA THR A 33 -21.36 11.20 -5.32
C THR A 33 -21.07 10.14 -4.27
N GLN A 34 -22.03 9.87 -3.38
CA GLN A 34 -21.93 8.75 -2.42
C GLN A 34 -21.81 7.39 -3.13
N GLY A 35 -22.40 7.26 -4.31
CA GLY A 35 -22.29 6.05 -5.15
C GLY A 35 -20.85 5.78 -5.59
N ASP A 36 -20.08 6.82 -5.98
CA ASP A 36 -18.68 6.69 -6.38
C ASP A 36 -17.82 6.12 -5.24
N PHE A 37 -18.01 6.61 -4.02
CA PHE A 37 -17.34 6.08 -2.83
C PHE A 37 -17.81 4.67 -2.49
N GLY A 38 -19.11 4.37 -2.67
CA GLY A 38 -19.70 3.06 -2.44
C GLY A 38 -19.06 1.98 -3.31
N LEU A 39 -18.83 2.26 -4.61
CA LEU A 39 -18.16 1.34 -5.53
C LEU A 39 -16.73 0.97 -5.05
N LEU A 40 -15.97 1.95 -4.58
CA LEU A 40 -14.64 1.68 -4.04
C LEU A 40 -14.70 0.91 -2.71
N ALA A 41 -15.65 1.23 -1.84
CA ALA A 41 -15.81 0.53 -0.56
C ALA A 41 -16.06 -0.97 -0.75
N MET A 42 -16.82 -1.37 -1.79
CA MET A 42 -17.07 -2.78 -2.11
C MET A 42 -15.79 -3.55 -2.44
N VAL A 43 -14.81 -2.93 -3.07
CA VAL A 43 -13.55 -3.57 -3.45
C VAL A 43 -12.41 -3.28 -2.47
N ALA A 44 -12.61 -2.38 -1.51
CA ALA A 44 -11.55 -1.90 -0.60
C ALA A 44 -10.89 -3.03 0.19
N LEU A 45 -11.68 -3.96 0.74
CA LEU A 45 -11.15 -5.09 1.50
C LEU A 45 -10.20 -5.94 0.66
N PHE A 46 -10.60 -6.26 -0.57
CA PHE A 46 -9.78 -7.08 -1.48
C PHE A 46 -8.50 -6.36 -1.88
N THR A 47 -8.59 -5.05 -2.12
CA THR A 47 -7.42 -4.24 -2.49
C THR A 47 -6.42 -4.09 -1.34
N VAL A 48 -6.88 -3.96 -0.09
CA VAL A 48 -6.02 -3.94 1.10
C VAL A 48 -5.30 -5.27 1.27
N ILE A 49 -6.02 -6.40 1.21
CA ILE A 49 -5.41 -7.73 1.31
C ILE A 49 -4.38 -7.94 0.20
N ALA A 50 -4.70 -7.58 -1.04
CA ALA A 50 -3.79 -7.73 -2.16
C ALA A 50 -2.56 -6.81 -2.05
N ALA A 51 -2.71 -5.58 -1.56
CA ALA A 51 -1.61 -4.66 -1.33
C ALA A 51 -0.63 -5.20 -0.28
N ASP A 52 -1.13 -5.76 0.82
CA ASP A 52 -0.30 -6.34 1.86
C ASP A 52 0.36 -7.67 1.39
N LEU A 53 -0.36 -8.51 0.65
CA LEU A 53 0.22 -9.69 -0.01
C LEU A 53 1.32 -9.32 -1.02
N SER A 54 1.16 -8.20 -1.72
CA SER A 54 2.16 -7.72 -2.69
C SER A 54 3.50 -7.41 -2.05
N GLY A 55 3.52 -7.00 -0.78
CA GLY A 55 4.74 -6.76 -0.01
C GLY A 55 5.54 -8.03 0.27
N CYS A 56 4.87 -9.18 0.43
CA CYS A 56 5.41 -10.54 0.69
C CYS A 56 6.54 -10.64 1.73
N GLY A 57 6.82 -9.58 2.50
CA GLY A 57 7.87 -9.55 3.53
C GLY A 57 9.31 -9.70 3.02
N LEU A 58 9.54 -10.01 1.73
CA LEU A 58 10.89 -10.20 1.19
C LEU A 58 11.70 -8.90 1.20
N SER A 59 11.05 -7.78 0.94
CA SER A 59 11.66 -6.46 1.03
C SER A 59 12.11 -6.13 2.45
N ASP A 60 11.37 -6.59 3.46
CA ASP A 60 11.74 -6.46 4.87
C ASP A 60 12.93 -7.36 5.22
N GLY A 61 13.00 -8.55 4.65
CA GLY A 61 14.17 -9.43 4.76
C GLY A 61 15.46 -8.77 4.26
N LEU A 62 15.40 -8.00 3.16
CA LEU A 62 16.53 -7.21 2.68
C LEU A 62 16.98 -6.13 3.67
N ILE A 63 16.04 -5.52 4.41
CA ILE A 63 16.37 -4.51 5.45
C ILE A 63 17.16 -5.17 6.58
N HIS A 64 16.78 -6.38 6.97
CA HIS A 64 17.44 -7.09 8.08
C HIS A 64 18.80 -7.68 7.71
N LYS A 65 19.04 -8.06 6.44
CA LYS A 65 20.34 -8.59 6.03
C LYS A 65 21.43 -7.52 6.14
N PRO A 66 22.54 -7.74 6.89
CA PRO A 66 23.54 -6.68 7.14
C PRO A 66 24.16 -6.10 5.88
N ASN A 67 24.58 -6.93 4.92
CA ASN A 67 25.25 -6.54 3.69
C ASN A 67 24.60 -7.22 2.48
N PRO A 68 23.44 -6.74 1.99
CA PRO A 68 22.81 -7.33 0.82
C PRO A 68 23.62 -7.05 -0.44
N THR A 69 23.78 -8.09 -1.27
CA THR A 69 24.48 -8.03 -2.55
C THR A 69 23.54 -7.54 -3.65
N GLU A 70 24.11 -7.16 -4.81
CA GLU A 70 23.29 -6.79 -5.98
C GLU A 70 22.41 -7.97 -6.46
N SER A 71 22.91 -9.22 -6.29
CA SER A 71 22.14 -10.42 -6.59
C SER A 71 20.93 -10.58 -5.65
N ASP A 72 21.05 -10.21 -4.37
CA ASP A 72 19.95 -10.23 -3.42
C ASP A 72 18.83 -9.27 -3.83
N TYR A 73 19.20 -8.01 -4.14
CA TYR A 73 18.23 -7.01 -4.63
C TYR A 73 17.55 -7.47 -5.93
N SER A 74 18.31 -8.02 -6.87
CA SER A 74 17.78 -8.50 -8.15
C SER A 74 16.84 -9.69 -7.96
N THR A 75 17.18 -10.63 -7.08
CA THR A 75 16.34 -11.78 -6.75
C THR A 75 15.00 -11.37 -6.15
N VAL A 76 15.00 -10.46 -5.17
CA VAL A 76 13.77 -9.94 -4.55
C VAL A 76 12.94 -9.13 -5.55
N PHE A 77 13.60 -8.34 -6.44
CA PHE A 77 12.90 -7.61 -7.49
C PHE A 77 12.18 -8.54 -8.47
N ILE A 78 12.86 -9.58 -8.96
CA ILE A 78 12.27 -10.56 -9.88
C ILE A 78 11.08 -11.26 -9.21
N PHE A 79 11.24 -11.68 -7.96
CA PHE A 79 10.17 -12.34 -7.22
C PHE A 79 8.97 -11.41 -6.98
N ASN A 80 9.19 -10.20 -6.48
CA ASN A 80 8.13 -9.22 -6.26
C ASN A 80 7.40 -8.87 -7.57
N SER A 81 8.14 -8.75 -8.68
CA SER A 81 7.54 -8.52 -10.00
C SER A 81 6.67 -9.69 -10.45
N ALA A 82 7.11 -10.93 -10.20
CA ALA A 82 6.31 -12.12 -10.48
C ALA A 82 5.04 -12.18 -9.61
N VAL A 83 5.14 -11.87 -8.32
CA VAL A 83 3.98 -11.77 -7.42
C VAL A 83 3.02 -10.68 -7.88
N GLY A 84 3.53 -9.49 -8.21
CA GLY A 84 2.71 -8.38 -8.72
C GLY A 84 2.01 -8.72 -10.03
N LEU A 85 2.69 -9.41 -10.94
CA LEU A 85 2.09 -9.89 -12.17
C LEU A 85 1.00 -10.94 -11.91
N THR A 86 1.26 -11.90 -11.02
CA THR A 86 0.30 -12.95 -10.66
C THR A 86 -0.95 -12.37 -10.00
N LEU A 87 -0.78 -11.53 -8.97
CA LEU A 87 -1.89 -10.85 -8.30
C LEU A 87 -2.62 -9.91 -9.24
N GLY A 88 -1.89 -9.12 -10.03
CA GLY A 88 -2.45 -8.22 -11.01
C GLY A 88 -3.29 -8.96 -12.07
N SER A 89 -2.76 -10.07 -12.59
CA SER A 89 -3.49 -10.93 -13.53
C SER A 89 -4.72 -11.56 -12.89
N ALA A 90 -4.62 -12.02 -11.64
CA ALA A 90 -5.75 -12.59 -10.91
C ALA A 90 -6.87 -11.55 -10.74
N PHE A 91 -6.55 -10.31 -10.37
CA PHE A 91 -7.53 -9.22 -10.27
C PHE A 91 -8.13 -8.86 -11.63
N PHE A 92 -7.30 -8.78 -12.66
CA PHE A 92 -7.74 -8.44 -14.02
C PHE A 92 -8.69 -9.48 -14.59
N LEU A 93 -8.36 -10.76 -14.45
CA LEU A 93 -9.16 -11.88 -14.97
C LEU A 93 -10.43 -12.14 -14.15
N SER A 94 -10.34 -11.99 -12.82
CA SER A 94 -11.52 -12.16 -11.94
C SER A 94 -12.47 -10.94 -11.94
N ALA A 95 -12.09 -9.82 -12.53
CA ALA A 95 -12.87 -8.58 -12.54
C ALA A 95 -14.35 -8.77 -12.95
N PRO A 96 -14.70 -9.50 -14.03
CA PRO A 96 -16.09 -9.69 -14.41
C PRO A 96 -16.87 -10.54 -13.39
N LEU A 97 -16.21 -11.48 -12.70
CA LEU A 97 -16.86 -12.28 -11.65
C LEU A 97 -17.30 -11.40 -10.49
N TRP A 98 -16.44 -10.47 -10.07
CA TRP A 98 -16.74 -9.52 -9.00
C TRP A 98 -17.83 -8.52 -9.40
N ALA A 99 -17.81 -8.04 -10.65
CA ALA A 99 -18.86 -7.19 -11.17
C ALA A 99 -20.24 -7.87 -11.13
N ASN A 100 -20.30 -9.14 -11.55
CA ASN A 100 -21.53 -9.93 -11.48
C ASN A 100 -21.97 -10.20 -10.04
N PHE A 101 -21.03 -10.46 -9.13
CA PHE A 101 -21.31 -10.72 -7.72
C PHE A 101 -21.91 -9.50 -7.01
N PHE A 102 -21.36 -8.30 -7.26
CA PHE A 102 -21.86 -7.06 -6.67
C PHE A 102 -23.00 -6.41 -7.45
N GLY A 103 -23.23 -6.81 -8.71
CA GLY A 103 -24.29 -6.27 -9.56
C GLY A 103 -23.95 -4.90 -10.21
N TYR A 104 -22.67 -4.50 -10.23
CA TYR A 104 -22.22 -3.23 -10.80
C TYR A 104 -21.13 -3.45 -11.87
N SER A 105 -21.39 -3.04 -13.09
CA SER A 105 -20.47 -3.19 -14.24
C SER A 105 -19.16 -2.41 -14.06
N GLU A 106 -19.22 -1.28 -13.36
CA GLU A 106 -18.11 -0.36 -13.06
C GLU A 106 -16.99 -1.06 -12.28
N ILE A 107 -17.33 -2.05 -11.46
CA ILE A 107 -16.38 -2.84 -10.68
C ILE A 107 -15.38 -3.56 -11.60
N THR A 108 -15.77 -3.94 -12.80
CA THR A 108 -14.85 -4.53 -13.79
C THR A 108 -13.69 -3.58 -14.10
N SER A 109 -13.98 -2.32 -14.38
CA SER A 109 -12.95 -1.32 -14.68
C SER A 109 -12.08 -1.03 -13.46
N ILE A 110 -12.69 -0.91 -12.28
CA ILE A 110 -11.99 -0.68 -11.00
C ILE A 110 -10.98 -1.79 -10.73
N MET A 111 -11.42 -3.05 -10.78
CA MET A 111 -10.57 -4.21 -10.49
C MET A 111 -9.43 -4.36 -11.50
N ARG A 112 -9.67 -4.08 -12.78
CA ARG A 112 -8.61 -4.12 -13.82
C ARG A 112 -7.55 -3.06 -13.58
N ILE A 113 -7.94 -1.83 -13.24
CA ILE A 113 -7.01 -0.73 -12.93
C ILE A 113 -6.19 -1.07 -11.68
N PHE A 114 -6.81 -1.61 -10.62
CA PHE A 114 -6.08 -2.05 -9.43
C PHE A 114 -5.12 -3.19 -9.74
N GLY A 115 -5.50 -4.15 -10.60
CA GLY A 115 -4.61 -5.22 -11.03
C GLY A 115 -3.32 -4.69 -11.65
N VAL A 116 -3.41 -3.71 -12.54
CA VAL A 116 -2.25 -3.03 -13.14
C VAL A 116 -1.46 -2.24 -12.09
N SER A 117 -2.15 -1.60 -11.15
CA SER A 117 -1.54 -0.83 -10.07
C SER A 117 -0.64 -1.69 -9.16
N PHE A 118 -1.05 -2.91 -8.82
CA PHE A 118 -0.26 -3.84 -8.00
C PHE A 118 1.07 -4.20 -8.64
N PHE A 119 1.14 -4.32 -9.94
CA PHE A 119 2.39 -4.57 -10.65
C PHE A 119 3.41 -3.46 -10.43
N PHE A 120 3.01 -2.20 -10.59
CA PHE A 120 3.91 -1.07 -10.31
C PHE A 120 4.27 -0.94 -8.84
N GLN A 121 3.32 -1.23 -7.95
CA GLN A 121 3.55 -1.20 -6.50
C GLN A 121 4.67 -2.17 -6.09
N THR A 122 4.59 -3.43 -6.53
CA THR A 122 5.57 -4.46 -6.17
C THR A 122 6.97 -4.15 -6.71
N MET A 123 7.06 -3.57 -7.91
CA MET A 123 8.33 -3.13 -8.47
C MET A 123 8.96 -1.99 -7.66
N GLY A 124 8.15 -1.07 -7.13
CA GLY A 124 8.63 0.07 -6.34
C GLY A 124 9.22 -0.31 -4.98
N TYR A 125 8.77 -1.42 -4.38
CA TYR A 125 9.21 -1.82 -3.03
C TYR A 125 10.72 -2.04 -2.90
N VAL A 126 11.37 -2.61 -3.89
CA VAL A 126 12.80 -2.91 -3.82
C VAL A 126 13.65 -1.62 -3.89
N GLN A 127 13.28 -0.68 -4.76
CA GLN A 127 13.96 0.61 -4.85
C GLN A 127 13.78 1.40 -3.55
N GLU A 128 12.58 1.40 -2.97
CA GLU A 128 12.32 2.01 -1.67
C GLU A 128 13.18 1.38 -0.58
N THR A 129 13.21 0.05 -0.51
CA THR A 129 14.01 -0.71 0.45
C THR A 129 15.49 -0.37 0.35
N ARG A 130 16.02 -0.26 -0.87
CA ARG A 130 17.42 0.15 -1.10
C ARG A 130 17.71 1.55 -0.57
N LEU A 131 16.82 2.53 -0.83
CA LEU A 131 16.97 3.89 -0.30
C LEU A 131 16.89 3.93 1.23
N ARG A 132 15.97 3.16 1.82
CA ARG A 132 15.84 3.02 3.28
C ARG A 132 17.10 2.42 3.90
N LYS A 133 17.64 1.36 3.28
CA LYS A 133 18.90 0.72 3.71
C LYS A 133 20.09 1.68 3.67
N GLN A 134 20.12 2.59 2.69
CA GLN A 134 21.13 3.65 2.58
C GLN A 134 20.86 4.83 3.54
N LEU A 135 19.87 4.73 4.43
CA LEU A 135 19.43 5.80 5.34
C LEU A 135 19.03 7.11 4.63
N LYS A 136 18.66 7.04 3.35
CA LYS A 136 18.21 8.18 2.55
C LYS A 136 16.74 8.51 2.77
N MET A 137 16.30 8.58 4.05
CA MET A 137 14.89 8.80 4.41
C MET A 137 14.34 10.13 3.91
N LYS A 138 15.18 11.16 3.77
CA LYS A 138 14.80 12.44 3.14
C LYS A 138 14.32 12.23 1.71
N THR A 139 15.06 11.45 0.92
CA THR A 139 14.69 11.14 -0.47
C THR A 139 13.39 10.34 -0.54
N VAL A 140 13.23 9.34 0.33
CA VAL A 140 12.00 8.54 0.41
C VAL A 140 10.79 9.45 0.72
N CYS A 141 10.90 10.32 1.72
CA CYS A 141 9.87 11.27 2.09
C CYS A 141 9.51 12.21 0.92
N LEU A 142 10.52 12.84 0.31
CA LEU A 142 10.29 13.79 -0.79
C LEU A 142 9.62 13.14 -2.01
N VAL A 143 10.02 11.92 -2.35
CA VAL A 143 9.39 11.16 -3.45
C VAL A 143 7.92 10.86 -3.11
N ARG A 144 7.63 10.34 -1.92
CA ARG A 144 6.27 9.98 -1.53
C ARG A 144 5.35 11.19 -1.42
N VAL A 145 5.80 12.24 -0.74
CA VAL A 145 5.03 13.49 -0.60
C VAL A 145 4.80 14.14 -1.96
N GLY A 146 5.85 14.23 -2.81
CA GLY A 146 5.74 14.78 -4.16
C GLY A 146 4.79 13.98 -5.04
N ALA A 147 4.88 12.64 -5.03
CA ALA A 147 3.97 11.77 -5.76
C ALA A 147 2.52 11.94 -5.28
N THR A 148 2.31 11.94 -3.96
CA THR A 148 0.96 12.10 -3.38
C THR A 148 0.36 13.46 -3.76
N LEU A 149 1.13 14.55 -3.69
CA LEU A 149 0.66 15.88 -4.10
C LEU A 149 0.28 15.90 -5.59
N THR A 150 1.14 15.38 -6.45
CA THR A 150 0.89 15.33 -7.90
C THR A 150 -0.39 14.58 -8.21
N VAL A 151 -0.55 13.41 -7.61
CA VAL A 151 -1.73 12.54 -7.81
C VAL A 151 -2.99 13.18 -7.23
N SER A 152 -2.90 13.83 -6.07
CA SER A 152 -4.03 14.54 -5.46
C SER A 152 -4.55 15.67 -6.36
N VAL A 153 -3.64 16.45 -6.95
CA VAL A 153 -4.01 17.50 -7.91
C VAL A 153 -4.69 16.89 -9.15
N MET A 154 -4.12 15.81 -9.70
CA MET A 154 -4.72 15.11 -10.85
C MET A 154 -6.10 14.55 -10.53
N ALA A 155 -6.29 13.96 -9.34
CA ALA A 155 -7.58 13.45 -8.90
C ALA A 155 -8.66 14.54 -8.84
N ILE A 156 -8.30 15.70 -8.29
CA ILE A 156 -9.21 16.86 -8.21
C ILE A 156 -9.56 17.34 -9.62
N ILE A 157 -8.59 17.41 -10.54
CA ILE A 157 -8.84 17.81 -11.93
C ILE A 157 -9.80 16.82 -12.61
N VAL A 158 -9.57 15.51 -12.47
CA VAL A 158 -10.44 14.47 -13.05
C VAL A 158 -11.84 14.56 -12.44
N ALA A 159 -11.97 14.80 -11.13
CA ALA A 159 -13.27 14.99 -10.48
C ALA A 159 -14.02 16.24 -11.00
N LEU A 160 -13.32 17.37 -11.19
CA LEU A 160 -13.89 18.60 -11.75
C LEU A 160 -14.35 18.43 -13.22
N LEU A 161 -13.69 17.57 -13.97
CA LEU A 161 -14.08 17.22 -15.35
C LEU A 161 -15.23 16.20 -15.41
N GLY A 162 -15.81 15.84 -14.25
CA GLY A 162 -16.94 14.90 -14.20
C GLY A 162 -16.54 13.43 -14.32
N GLY A 163 -15.27 13.08 -14.02
CA GLY A 163 -14.76 11.72 -14.11
C GLY A 163 -15.34 10.73 -13.09
N GLY A 164 -16.18 11.18 -12.12
CA GLY A 164 -16.82 10.33 -11.13
C GLY A 164 -15.82 9.43 -10.40
N TYR A 165 -16.16 8.16 -10.21
CA TYR A 165 -15.30 7.18 -9.51
C TYR A 165 -13.91 7.00 -10.13
N TYR A 166 -13.71 7.33 -11.42
CA TYR A 166 -12.37 7.30 -12.04
C TYR A 166 -11.37 8.24 -11.35
N ALA A 167 -11.83 9.37 -10.80
CA ALA A 167 -10.96 10.26 -10.04
C ALA A 167 -10.31 9.55 -8.85
N LEU A 168 -11.05 8.66 -8.18
CA LEU A 168 -10.55 7.88 -7.04
C LEU A 168 -9.70 6.69 -7.48
N VAL A 169 -10.10 5.99 -8.53
CA VAL A 169 -9.43 4.78 -9.01
C VAL A 169 -8.09 5.11 -9.67
N CYS A 170 -8.05 6.15 -10.50
CA CYS A 170 -6.83 6.58 -11.18
C CYS A 170 -5.76 7.07 -10.21
N THR A 171 -6.15 7.58 -9.02
CA THR A 171 -5.16 7.97 -7.99
C THR A 171 -4.26 6.81 -7.62
N GLN A 172 -4.80 5.61 -7.46
CA GLN A 172 -4.04 4.45 -7.01
C GLN A 172 -2.99 4.00 -8.04
N ILE A 173 -3.39 3.89 -9.30
CA ILE A 173 -2.45 3.47 -10.36
C ILE A 173 -1.38 4.54 -10.60
N LEU A 174 -1.79 5.81 -10.68
CA LEU A 174 -0.88 6.93 -10.89
C LEU A 174 0.11 7.07 -9.74
N LEU A 175 -0.36 6.91 -8.49
CA LEU A 175 0.50 6.98 -7.31
C LEU A 175 1.60 5.91 -7.37
N ASN A 176 1.22 4.65 -7.58
CA ASN A 176 2.18 3.55 -7.63
C ASN A 176 3.14 3.67 -8.84
N PHE A 177 2.64 4.11 -9.97
CA PHE A 177 3.45 4.35 -11.17
C PHE A 177 4.46 5.49 -10.96
N ILE A 178 4.02 6.63 -10.44
CA ILE A 178 4.88 7.79 -10.18
C ILE A 178 5.92 7.46 -9.10
N ILE A 179 5.51 6.78 -8.02
CA ILE A 179 6.42 6.32 -6.96
C ILE A 179 7.48 5.38 -7.55
N PHE A 180 7.09 4.40 -8.37
CA PHE A 180 8.02 3.49 -9.03
C PHE A 180 9.05 4.24 -9.88
N ILE A 181 8.62 5.19 -10.72
CA ILE A 181 9.52 6.00 -11.57
C ILE A 181 10.47 6.82 -10.70
N TYR A 182 9.94 7.56 -9.72
CA TYR A 182 10.76 8.44 -8.88
C TYR A 182 11.77 7.65 -8.03
N TYR A 183 11.38 6.51 -7.47
CA TYR A 183 12.31 5.66 -6.75
C TYR A 183 13.38 5.06 -7.67
N THR A 184 13.04 4.69 -8.89
CA THR A 184 13.99 4.19 -9.88
C THR A 184 15.02 5.26 -10.23
N ILE A 185 14.58 6.49 -10.47
CA ILE A 185 15.48 7.64 -10.75
C ILE A 185 16.34 7.97 -9.52
N ALA A 186 15.73 8.01 -8.32
CA ALA A 186 16.42 8.39 -7.09
C ALA A 186 17.43 7.33 -6.62
N SER A 187 17.13 6.06 -6.82
CA SER A 187 18.03 4.96 -6.47
C SER A 187 19.19 4.82 -7.46
N ARG A 188 19.04 5.34 -8.68
CA ARG A 188 19.97 5.15 -9.81
C ARG A 188 20.34 3.68 -9.99
N TRP A 189 19.39 2.79 -9.75
CA TRP A 189 19.61 1.36 -9.80
C TRP A 189 18.60 0.70 -10.73
N PHE A 190 19.11 -0.16 -11.59
CA PHE A 190 18.33 -1.03 -12.45
C PHE A 190 18.59 -2.48 -12.06
N PRO A 191 17.55 -3.31 -11.94
CA PRO A 191 17.71 -4.71 -11.60
C PRO A 191 18.52 -5.42 -12.69
N ARG A 192 19.52 -6.18 -12.27
CA ARG A 192 20.17 -7.15 -13.14
C ARG A 192 19.31 -8.41 -13.11
N LEU A 193 19.12 -9.05 -14.25
CA LEU A 193 18.35 -10.30 -14.35
C LEU A 193 19.16 -11.49 -13.78
N GLN A 194 19.61 -11.39 -12.54
CA GLN A 194 20.35 -12.41 -11.81
C GLN A 194 19.48 -12.94 -10.69
N PHE A 195 19.11 -14.20 -10.78
CA PHE A 195 18.31 -14.88 -9.76
C PHE A 195 19.18 -15.86 -8.98
N SER A 196 19.27 -15.68 -7.67
CA SER A 196 19.96 -16.60 -6.76
C SER A 196 18.95 -17.43 -5.97
N LYS A 197 18.96 -18.75 -6.19
CA LYS A 197 18.10 -19.68 -5.43
C LYS A 197 18.39 -19.65 -3.93
N GLN A 198 19.65 -19.44 -3.54
CA GLN A 198 20.05 -19.34 -2.14
C GLN A 198 19.46 -18.08 -1.48
N ALA A 199 19.60 -16.91 -2.12
CA ALA A 199 19.03 -15.65 -1.65
C ALA A 199 17.50 -15.75 -1.59
N PHE A 200 16.86 -16.33 -2.61
CA PHE A 200 15.42 -16.55 -2.61
C PHE A 200 14.97 -17.39 -1.41
N ARG A 201 15.61 -18.53 -1.13
CA ARG A 201 15.24 -19.39 -0.01
C ARG A 201 15.40 -18.70 1.35
N GLU A 202 16.47 -17.90 1.50
CA GLU A 202 16.75 -17.12 2.70
C GLU A 202 15.63 -16.09 2.95
N PHE A 203 15.33 -15.25 1.94
CA PHE A 203 14.33 -14.19 2.07
C PHE A 203 12.90 -14.72 2.09
N PHE A 204 12.59 -15.78 1.35
CA PHE A 204 11.26 -16.38 1.33
C PHE A 204 10.88 -16.98 2.68
N SER A 205 11.80 -17.69 3.33
CA SER A 205 11.54 -18.26 4.66
C SER A 205 11.20 -17.18 5.67
N TYR A 206 11.97 -16.07 5.71
CA TYR A 206 11.72 -14.94 6.59
C TYR A 206 10.44 -14.19 6.19
N GLY A 207 10.32 -13.84 4.93
CA GLY A 207 9.20 -13.05 4.40
C GLY A 207 7.85 -13.77 4.51
N PHE A 208 7.83 -15.08 4.35
CA PHE A 208 6.61 -15.87 4.47
C PHE A 208 6.03 -15.83 5.90
N HIS A 209 6.85 -15.94 6.93
CA HIS A 209 6.41 -15.82 8.32
C HIS A 209 5.88 -14.40 8.62
N LEU A 210 6.56 -13.39 8.07
CA LEU A 210 6.14 -12.00 8.24
C LEU A 210 4.82 -11.73 7.50
N MET A 211 4.65 -12.28 6.29
CA MET A 211 3.40 -12.22 5.53
C MET A 211 2.23 -12.85 6.31
N LEU A 212 2.45 -14.01 6.93
CA LEU A 212 1.43 -14.63 7.78
C LEU A 212 1.05 -13.76 8.98
N ALA A 213 2.03 -13.12 9.61
CA ALA A 213 1.79 -12.18 10.70
C ALA A 213 0.98 -10.95 10.24
N TYR A 214 1.29 -10.40 9.07
CA TYR A 214 0.51 -9.32 8.47
C TYR A 214 -0.93 -9.75 8.14
N LEU A 215 -1.11 -10.92 7.53
CA LEU A 215 -2.46 -11.46 7.27
C LEU A 215 -3.27 -11.64 8.55
N ALA A 216 -2.67 -12.17 9.61
CA ALA A 216 -3.32 -12.29 10.90
C ALA A 216 -3.77 -10.92 11.45
N THR A 217 -2.92 -9.89 11.33
CA THR A 217 -3.25 -8.51 11.74
C THR A 217 -4.38 -7.91 10.89
N ILE A 218 -4.41 -8.18 9.58
CA ILE A 218 -5.49 -7.71 8.70
C ILE A 218 -6.80 -8.36 9.09
N ILE A 219 -6.79 -9.68 9.31
CA ILE A 219 -7.98 -10.42 9.75
C ILE A 219 -8.47 -9.87 11.09
N GLU A 220 -7.58 -9.67 12.06
CA GLU A 220 -7.91 -9.09 13.36
C GLU A 220 -8.58 -7.71 13.22
N ARG A 221 -8.01 -6.82 12.40
CA ARG A 221 -8.56 -5.48 12.18
C ARG A 221 -9.92 -5.47 11.49
N ASN A 222 -10.17 -6.38 10.58
CA ASN A 222 -11.39 -6.41 9.78
C ASN A 222 -12.46 -7.33 10.33
N ILE A 223 -12.11 -8.32 11.19
CA ILE A 223 -13.10 -9.22 11.78
C ILE A 223 -13.96 -8.52 12.84
N ASN A 224 -13.37 -7.60 13.60
CA ASN A 224 -14.08 -6.87 14.65
C ASN A 224 -15.27 -6.05 14.11
N PRO A 225 -15.10 -5.17 13.09
CA PRO A 225 -16.23 -4.47 12.49
C PRO A 225 -17.27 -5.41 11.86
N ALA A 226 -16.83 -6.50 11.23
CA ALA A 226 -17.72 -7.46 10.59
C ALA A 226 -18.58 -8.23 11.62
N VAL A 227 -17.97 -8.69 12.72
CA VAL A 227 -18.67 -9.39 13.81
C VAL A 227 -19.60 -8.43 14.56
N LEU A 228 -19.12 -7.22 14.86
CA LEU A 228 -19.91 -6.21 15.55
C LEU A 228 -21.12 -5.77 14.69
N GLY A 229 -20.93 -5.59 13.38
CA GLY A 229 -22.02 -5.23 12.46
C GLY A 229 -23.09 -6.32 12.30
N ARG A 230 -22.74 -7.59 12.55
CA ARG A 230 -23.69 -8.72 12.47
C ARG A 230 -24.50 -8.93 13.77
N TYR A 231 -23.90 -8.66 14.92
CA TYR A 231 -24.50 -8.97 16.23
C TYR A 231 -24.97 -7.73 17.00
N TYR A 232 -24.61 -6.52 16.59
CA TYR A 232 -24.98 -5.27 17.23
C TYR A 232 -25.61 -4.29 16.25
N ASN A 233 -26.40 -3.34 16.76
CA ASN A 233 -26.95 -2.25 15.96
C ASN A 233 -25.81 -1.39 15.36
N PRO A 234 -25.97 -0.85 14.13
CA PRO A 234 -24.93 -0.06 13.46
C PRO A 234 -24.38 1.10 14.31
N ALA A 235 -25.21 1.74 15.13
CA ALA A 235 -24.80 2.81 16.03
C ALA A 235 -23.88 2.33 17.17
N GLU A 236 -24.14 1.17 17.74
CA GLU A 236 -23.32 0.58 18.81
C GLU A 236 -22.01 0.00 18.26
N ALA A 237 -22.04 -0.54 17.04
CA ALA A 237 -20.86 -1.04 16.35
C ALA A 237 -19.85 0.09 16.12
N THR A 238 -20.31 1.28 15.71
CA THR A 238 -19.43 2.45 15.47
C THR A 238 -18.80 2.94 16.77
N LEU A 239 -19.53 2.99 17.88
CA LEU A 239 -19.00 3.41 19.17
C LEU A 239 -17.98 2.42 19.74
N LYS A 240 -18.20 1.11 19.57
CA LYS A 240 -17.25 0.08 20.01
C LYS A 240 -15.99 0.05 19.14
N ASP A 241 -16.10 0.29 17.85
CA ASP A 241 -14.96 0.37 16.94
C ASP A 241 -14.06 1.56 17.28
N VAL A 242 -14.65 2.72 17.60
CA VAL A 242 -13.92 3.89 18.10
C VAL A 242 -13.21 3.58 19.42
N THR A 243 -13.85 2.83 20.32
CA THR A 243 -13.28 2.49 21.65
C THR A 243 -12.13 1.47 21.50
N ILE A 244 -12.21 0.55 20.54
CA ILE A 244 -11.15 -0.43 20.26
C ILE A 244 -9.96 0.25 19.57
N THR A 245 -10.21 1.19 18.65
CA THR A 245 -9.15 1.95 17.96
C THR A 245 -8.39 2.88 18.89
N LEU A 246 -9.02 3.33 19.98
CA LEU A 246 -8.39 4.15 21.02
C LEU A 246 -7.63 3.34 22.09
N ARG A 247 -7.63 1.98 22.02
CA ARG A 247 -6.82 1.16 22.95
C ARG A 247 -5.32 1.36 22.68
N PRO A 248 -4.50 1.41 23.77
CA PRO A 248 -3.06 1.70 23.67
C PRO A 248 -2.23 0.69 22.87
N SER A 249 -2.80 -0.43 22.40
CA SER A 249 -2.11 -1.40 21.53
C SER A 249 -1.61 -0.77 20.22
N SER A 250 -2.22 0.33 19.78
CA SER A 250 -1.70 1.11 18.65
C SER A 250 -0.45 1.93 18.99
N PHE A 251 -0.13 2.14 20.28
CA PHE A 251 1.09 2.83 20.72
C PHE A 251 2.34 1.94 20.63
N TRP A 252 2.21 0.61 20.72
CA TRP A 252 3.34 -0.32 20.60
C TRP A 252 3.93 -0.38 19.21
N THR A 253 3.13 -0.10 18.17
CA THR A 253 3.61 -0.03 16.78
C THR A 253 4.36 1.26 16.46
N LEU A 254 4.34 2.26 17.36
CA LEU A 254 5.08 3.51 17.19
C LEU A 254 6.51 3.46 17.71
N GLY A 255 6.95 2.36 18.33
CA GLY A 255 8.33 2.20 18.82
C GLY A 255 8.73 3.25 19.86
N LEU A 256 7.76 3.81 20.62
CA LEU A 256 7.99 4.94 21.52
C LEU A 256 8.15 4.54 23.00
N ILE A 257 8.06 3.26 23.34
CA ILE A 257 8.32 2.80 24.70
C ILE A 257 9.27 1.60 24.65
N ASN A 258 10.57 1.88 24.67
CA ASN A 258 11.54 0.99 25.25
C ASN A 258 11.37 1.17 26.78
N VAL A 259 10.82 0.18 27.44
CA VAL A 259 10.94 0.06 28.90
C VAL A 259 11.97 -1.05 29.10
N ASP A 260 13.12 -0.63 29.62
CA ASP A 260 14.18 -1.49 30.17
C ASP A 260 13.63 -2.48 31.19
#